data_e6a55db8100adf5ce93becd4313552c9
#
_entry.id   e6a55db8100adf5ce93becd4313552c9
#
_cell.length_a   1.000
_cell.length_b   1.000
_cell.length_c   1.000
_cell.angle_alpha   90.00
_cell.angle_beta   90.00
_cell.angle_gamma   90.00
#
_symmetry.space_group_name_H-M   'P 1'
#
loop_
_entity.id
_entity.type
_entity.pdbx_description
1 polymer ?
#
loop_
_entity_poly.entity_id
_entity_poly.type
_entity_poly.pdbx_seq_one_letter_code
_entity_poly.pdbx_strand_id
1 'polypeptide(L)'
;MENNTTAASTPKDVFLHLLNILTFYISVIGFITLYIKYISALFPDPLNFYYTDIANGVRLSTSLLVIAVPVYLLTSWLLGKDLKKNHERRELRLRKGLLYFTLFISAVTIIVDLIMFVYNFLSGELTIQFFLKVLVVLLVAATVFGYYIWDLRKKDTATSKTPKILAWVVAFTVLASIVWGFFIIGTPREQRDRRFDEQRINNLQLIQDQIVNYWIQKERLPQNLGELEDNITGFVVPKDPESNLPYEYNITASLSFELCATFKTSSKDFGVSYKGAGYFYPSDSFQQNWDHTAEKTCFARTIDPELYKNNERLKAPLPMQD
;
A
#
# COMPACT_ATOMS: atom_id res chain seq x y z
N MET A 1 30.26 22.73 -48.17
CA MET A 1 29.98 23.17 -46.78
C MET A 1 28.50 22.97 -46.56
N GLU A 2 28.16 21.82 -45.97
CA GLU A 2 26.77 21.46 -45.67
C GLU A 2 26.34 22.23 -44.41
N ASN A 3 25.45 23.21 -44.59
CA ASN A 3 24.86 23.95 -43.47
C ASN A 3 24.01 23.00 -42.66
N ASN A 4 24.59 22.39 -41.62
CA ASN A 4 23.90 21.67 -40.58
C ASN A 4 23.11 22.69 -39.69
N THR A 5 22.01 23.23 -40.21
CA THR A 5 21.05 23.95 -39.41
C THR A 5 20.31 22.92 -38.53
N THR A 6 20.85 22.65 -37.35
CA THR A 6 20.14 21.90 -36.33
C THR A 6 18.83 22.61 -36.01
N ALA A 7 17.69 21.99 -36.34
CA ALA A 7 16.37 22.54 -36.04
C ALA A 7 16.31 22.93 -34.57
N ALA A 8 16.07 24.21 -34.29
CA ALA A 8 15.95 24.73 -32.92
C ALA A 8 14.71 24.11 -32.26
N SER A 9 14.87 23.56 -31.06
CA SER A 9 13.75 23.02 -30.26
C SER A 9 12.81 24.16 -29.84
N THR A 10 11.53 24.05 -30.18
CA THR A 10 10.54 25.00 -29.66
C THR A 10 10.20 24.71 -28.21
N PRO A 11 9.79 25.70 -27.38
CA PRO A 11 9.37 25.45 -26.00
C PRO A 11 8.25 24.40 -25.88
N LYS A 12 7.36 24.32 -26.87
CA LYS A 12 6.33 23.29 -26.99
C LYS A 12 6.92 21.87 -27.13
N ASP A 13 7.96 21.72 -27.97
CA ASP A 13 8.61 20.42 -28.18
C ASP A 13 9.28 19.95 -26.87
N VAL A 14 9.99 20.86 -26.20
CA VAL A 14 10.62 20.57 -24.91
C VAL A 14 9.58 20.11 -23.87
N PHE A 15 8.49 20.84 -23.73
CA PHE A 15 7.41 20.50 -22.80
C PHE A 15 6.82 19.11 -23.10
N LEU A 16 6.47 18.83 -24.36
CA LEU A 16 5.87 17.54 -24.74
C LEU A 16 6.82 16.36 -24.50
N HIS A 17 8.12 16.52 -24.80
CA HIS A 17 9.10 15.47 -24.55
C HIS A 17 9.34 15.23 -23.07
N LEU A 18 9.40 16.28 -22.26
CA LEU A 18 9.53 16.15 -20.80
C LEU A 18 8.28 15.53 -20.15
N LEU A 19 7.10 15.97 -20.59
CA LEU A 19 5.84 15.39 -20.09
C LEU A 19 5.72 13.90 -20.46
N ASN A 20 6.11 13.55 -21.69
CA ASN A 20 6.07 12.16 -22.15
C ASN A 20 7.01 11.26 -21.35
N ILE A 21 8.23 11.71 -21.08
CA ILE A 21 9.19 10.90 -20.31
C ILE A 21 8.81 10.81 -18.83
N LEU A 22 8.30 11.90 -18.24
CA LEU A 22 7.81 11.92 -16.86
C LEU A 22 6.65 10.93 -16.68
N THR A 23 5.64 11.00 -17.55
CA THR A 23 4.48 10.08 -17.48
C THR A 23 4.86 8.65 -17.78
N PHE A 24 5.88 8.42 -18.63
CA PHE A 24 6.46 7.10 -18.83
C PHE A 24 7.06 6.53 -17.54
N TYR A 25 7.92 7.29 -16.84
CA TYR A 25 8.50 6.82 -15.56
C TYR A 25 7.45 6.58 -14.48
N ILE A 26 6.47 7.48 -14.36
CA ILE A 26 5.36 7.31 -13.42
C ILE A 26 4.60 6.01 -13.73
N SER A 27 4.36 5.72 -15.02
CA SER A 27 3.67 4.49 -15.45
C SER A 27 4.49 3.24 -15.15
N VAL A 28 5.81 3.26 -15.39
CA VAL A 28 6.69 2.13 -15.11
C VAL A 28 6.78 1.86 -13.60
N ILE A 29 6.98 2.90 -12.79
CA ILE A 29 7.04 2.80 -11.32
C ILE A 29 5.69 2.29 -10.79
N GLY A 30 4.58 2.86 -11.25
CA GLY A 30 3.24 2.42 -10.87
C GLY A 30 2.99 0.95 -11.21
N PHE A 31 3.41 0.51 -12.40
CA PHE A 31 3.27 -0.88 -12.83
C PHE A 31 4.10 -1.85 -11.98
N ILE A 32 5.37 -1.56 -11.75
CA ILE A 32 6.26 -2.36 -10.91
C ILE A 32 5.69 -2.44 -9.47
N THR A 33 5.33 -1.31 -8.89
CA THR A 33 4.79 -1.26 -7.53
C THR A 33 3.49 -2.06 -7.41
N LEU A 34 2.60 -1.98 -8.42
CA LEU A 34 1.37 -2.75 -8.45
C LEU A 34 1.64 -4.26 -8.38
N TYR A 35 2.54 -4.76 -9.22
CA TYR A 35 2.89 -6.19 -9.23
C TYR A 35 3.62 -6.63 -7.96
N ILE A 36 4.50 -5.80 -7.39
CA ILE A 36 5.12 -6.06 -6.09
C ILE A 36 4.05 -6.25 -5.00
N LYS A 37 3.01 -5.40 -4.99
CA LYS A 37 1.92 -5.53 -4.02
C LYS A 37 1.03 -6.74 -4.29
N TYR A 38 0.80 -7.12 -5.55
CA TYR A 38 0.09 -8.35 -5.89
C TYR A 38 0.84 -9.60 -5.43
N ILE A 39 2.15 -9.64 -5.64
CA ILE A 39 3.00 -10.73 -5.15
C ILE A 39 2.93 -10.80 -3.63
N SER A 40 2.98 -9.65 -2.93
CA SER A 40 2.85 -9.61 -1.48
C SER A 40 1.48 -10.08 -0.97
N ALA A 41 0.41 -9.87 -1.75
CA ALA A 41 -0.92 -10.35 -1.41
C ALA A 41 -1.10 -11.85 -1.66
N LEU A 42 -0.54 -12.37 -2.77
CA LEU A 42 -0.70 -13.78 -3.16
C LEU A 42 0.26 -14.72 -2.42
N PHE A 43 1.42 -14.21 -2.03
CA PHE A 43 2.45 -14.96 -1.31
C PHE A 43 2.80 -14.22 -0.01
N PRO A 44 1.90 -14.21 1.00
CA PRO A 44 2.16 -13.48 2.24
C PRO A 44 3.35 -14.06 2.99
N ASP A 45 4.25 -13.19 3.41
CA ASP A 45 5.35 -13.54 4.31
C ASP A 45 4.85 -13.41 5.75
N PRO A 46 4.88 -14.49 6.56
CA PRO A 46 4.41 -14.43 7.94
C PRO A 46 5.13 -13.40 8.81
N LEU A 47 6.37 -13.05 8.47
CA LEU A 47 7.18 -12.09 9.23
C LEU A 47 6.89 -10.62 8.85
N ASN A 48 6.40 -10.38 7.62
CA ASN A 48 6.30 -9.03 7.05
C ASN A 48 4.95 -8.76 6.35
N PHE A 49 3.85 -9.34 6.85
CA PHE A 49 2.55 -9.16 6.24
C PHE A 49 1.75 -8.00 6.86
N TYR A 50 1.58 -6.91 6.12
CA TYR A 50 0.73 -5.78 6.49
C TYR A 50 -0.31 -5.51 5.40
N TYR A 51 -1.56 -5.94 5.63
CA TYR A 51 -2.64 -5.75 4.66
C TYR A 51 -2.87 -4.28 4.28
N THR A 52 -2.84 -3.37 5.25
CA THR A 52 -3.04 -1.93 5.03
C THR A 52 -1.99 -1.35 4.09
N ASP A 53 -0.73 -1.79 4.18
CA ASP A 53 0.34 -1.40 3.27
C ASP A 53 0.11 -1.93 1.85
N ILE A 54 -0.34 -3.18 1.73
CA ILE A 54 -0.68 -3.79 0.42
C ILE A 54 -1.83 -3.02 -0.22
N ALA A 55 -2.93 -2.79 0.49
CA ALA A 55 -4.11 -2.11 -0.03
C ALA A 55 -3.80 -0.65 -0.43
N ASN A 56 -3.04 0.08 0.39
CA ASN A 56 -2.60 1.44 0.08
C ASN A 56 -1.67 1.47 -1.13
N GLY A 57 -0.73 0.54 -1.23
CA GLY A 57 0.16 0.41 -2.37
C GLY A 57 -0.59 0.11 -3.67
N VAL A 58 -1.57 -0.80 -3.67
CA VAL A 58 -2.41 -1.09 -4.85
C VAL A 58 -3.24 0.12 -5.24
N ARG A 59 -3.85 0.84 -4.28
CA ARG A 59 -4.62 2.07 -4.57
C ARG A 59 -3.76 3.14 -5.21
N LEU A 60 -2.58 3.42 -4.64
CA LEU A 60 -1.65 4.41 -5.17
C LEU A 60 -1.20 4.03 -6.58
N SER A 61 -0.73 2.80 -6.77
CA SER A 61 -0.24 2.32 -8.07
C SER A 61 -1.33 2.34 -9.14
N THR A 62 -2.56 1.91 -8.79
CA THR A 62 -3.71 1.98 -9.69
C THR A 62 -4.04 3.42 -10.09
N SER A 63 -4.02 4.36 -9.12
CA SER A 63 -4.28 5.78 -9.38
C SER A 63 -3.21 6.38 -10.30
N LEU A 64 -1.92 6.04 -10.09
CA LEU A 64 -0.84 6.46 -10.97
C LEU A 64 -1.03 5.94 -12.39
N LEU A 65 -1.39 4.67 -12.56
CA LEU A 65 -1.57 4.05 -13.87
C LEU A 65 -2.78 4.60 -14.61
N VAL A 66 -3.92 4.79 -13.93
CA VAL A 66 -5.16 5.33 -14.52
C VAL A 66 -4.95 6.73 -15.09
N ILE A 67 -4.07 7.53 -14.48
CA ILE A 67 -3.79 8.90 -14.93
C ILE A 67 -2.59 8.94 -15.88
N ALA A 68 -1.46 8.32 -15.50
CA ALA A 68 -0.22 8.48 -16.25
C ALA A 68 -0.23 7.75 -17.60
N VAL A 69 -0.82 6.57 -17.70
CA VAL A 69 -0.82 5.79 -18.97
C VAL A 69 -1.62 6.47 -20.08
N PRO A 70 -2.85 6.97 -19.89
CA PRO A 70 -3.55 7.74 -20.93
C PRO A 70 -2.79 9.01 -21.35
N VAL A 71 -2.20 9.74 -20.39
CA VAL A 71 -1.40 10.95 -20.71
C VAL A 71 -0.16 10.58 -21.51
N TYR A 72 0.53 9.51 -21.13
CA TYR A 72 1.68 8.99 -21.89
C TYR A 72 1.30 8.58 -23.32
N LEU A 73 0.19 7.85 -23.50
CA LEU A 73 -0.28 7.45 -24.82
C LEU A 73 -0.66 8.66 -25.67
N LEU A 74 -1.34 9.65 -25.10
CA LEU A 74 -1.71 10.88 -25.79
C LEU A 74 -0.48 11.68 -26.21
N THR A 75 0.47 11.91 -25.32
CA THR A 75 1.70 12.65 -25.61
C THR A 75 2.56 11.91 -26.63
N SER A 76 2.69 10.59 -26.52
CA SER A 76 3.39 9.74 -27.49
C SER A 76 2.73 9.79 -28.88
N TRP A 77 1.39 9.82 -28.94
CA TRP A 77 0.66 9.95 -30.21
C TRP A 77 0.88 11.34 -30.85
N LEU A 78 0.82 12.42 -30.04
CA LEU A 78 1.11 13.79 -30.51
C LEU A 78 2.53 13.91 -31.04
N LEU A 79 3.51 13.42 -30.30
CA LEU A 79 4.92 13.40 -30.73
C LEU A 79 5.11 12.57 -32.00
N GLY A 80 4.46 11.42 -32.08
CA GLY A 80 4.51 10.56 -33.27
C GLY A 80 3.90 11.23 -34.51
N LYS A 81 2.85 12.05 -34.35
CA LYS A 81 2.25 12.83 -35.44
C LYS A 81 3.17 13.96 -35.95
N ASP A 82 3.81 14.67 -34.99
CA ASP A 82 4.74 15.75 -35.32
C ASP A 82 6.03 15.22 -36.00
N LEU A 83 6.55 14.07 -35.56
CA LEU A 83 7.71 13.41 -36.18
C LEU A 83 7.45 12.89 -37.59
N LYS A 84 6.21 12.58 -37.96
CA LYS A 84 5.82 12.21 -39.32
C LYS A 84 5.75 13.41 -40.25
N LYS A 85 5.37 14.57 -39.73
CA LYS A 85 5.27 15.82 -40.52
C LYS A 85 6.65 16.44 -40.81
N ASN A 86 7.57 16.37 -39.83
CA ASN A 86 8.87 17.04 -39.86
C ASN A 86 9.98 16.03 -39.53
N HIS A 87 10.62 15.45 -40.57
CA HIS A 87 11.69 14.45 -40.40
C HIS A 87 12.91 15.00 -39.66
N GLU A 88 13.24 16.29 -39.82
CA GLU A 88 14.35 16.97 -39.15
C GLU A 88 14.20 16.97 -37.60
N ARG A 89 12.98 16.91 -37.08
CA ARG A 89 12.73 16.87 -35.64
C ARG A 89 13.10 15.53 -34.95
N ARG A 90 13.42 14.49 -35.74
CA ARG A 90 13.97 13.23 -35.20
C ARG A 90 15.37 13.40 -34.64
N GLU A 91 16.13 14.36 -35.12
CA GLU A 91 17.52 14.62 -34.74
C GLU A 91 17.66 15.61 -33.59
N LEU A 92 16.54 16.05 -32.96
CA LEU A 92 16.58 16.91 -31.80
C LEU A 92 17.49 16.32 -30.71
N ARG A 93 18.49 17.09 -30.30
CA ARG A 93 19.45 16.71 -29.24
C ARG A 93 18.76 16.31 -27.97
N LEU A 94 17.65 17.00 -27.61
CA LEU A 94 16.84 16.70 -26.45
C LEU A 94 16.25 15.28 -26.48
N ARG A 95 15.67 14.86 -27.60
CA ARG A 95 15.11 13.52 -27.77
C ARG A 95 16.18 12.44 -27.59
N LYS A 96 17.31 12.60 -28.31
CA LYS A 96 18.44 11.65 -28.21
C LYS A 96 18.96 11.58 -26.77
N GLY A 97 19.12 12.74 -26.09
CA GLY A 97 19.54 12.81 -24.69
C GLY A 97 18.59 12.06 -23.75
N LEU A 98 17.26 12.25 -23.89
CA LEU A 98 16.27 11.55 -23.09
C LEU A 98 16.24 10.03 -23.32
N LEU A 99 16.45 9.56 -24.57
CA LEU A 99 16.57 8.15 -24.92
C LEU A 99 17.81 7.51 -24.24
N TYR A 100 18.98 8.14 -24.33
CA TYR A 100 20.19 7.65 -23.67
C TYR A 100 20.07 7.69 -22.15
N PHE A 101 19.43 8.71 -21.61
CA PHE A 101 19.14 8.80 -20.19
C PHE A 101 18.23 7.64 -19.73
N THR A 102 17.18 7.31 -20.48
CA THR A 102 16.31 6.16 -20.16
C THR A 102 17.06 4.83 -20.25
N LEU A 103 17.93 4.66 -21.24
CA LEU A 103 18.80 3.48 -21.32
C LEU A 103 19.73 3.37 -20.12
N PHE A 104 20.33 4.48 -19.71
CA PHE A 104 21.19 4.52 -18.54
C PHE A 104 20.43 4.13 -17.27
N ILE A 105 19.26 4.74 -17.03
CA ILE A 105 18.42 4.41 -15.86
C ILE A 105 18.00 2.94 -15.88
N SER A 106 17.55 2.40 -17.02
CA SER A 106 17.15 0.99 -17.09
C SER A 106 18.31 0.03 -16.86
N ALA A 107 19.52 0.35 -17.36
CA ALA A 107 20.72 -0.44 -17.09
C ALA A 107 21.10 -0.40 -15.59
N VAL A 108 21.08 0.78 -14.97
CA VAL A 108 21.33 0.93 -13.54
C VAL A 108 20.28 0.15 -12.71
N THR A 109 19.00 0.22 -13.09
CA THR A 109 17.94 -0.55 -12.43
C THR A 109 18.22 -2.05 -12.48
N ILE A 110 18.61 -2.60 -13.64
CA ILE A 110 18.97 -4.02 -13.77
C ILE A 110 20.15 -4.37 -12.85
N ILE A 111 21.20 -3.55 -12.82
CA ILE A 111 22.37 -3.78 -11.98
C ILE A 111 21.98 -3.78 -10.50
N VAL A 112 21.23 -2.78 -10.05
CA VAL A 112 20.78 -2.66 -8.66
C VAL A 112 19.90 -3.85 -8.27
N ASP A 113 18.97 -4.25 -9.13
CA ASP A 113 18.07 -5.38 -8.89
C ASP A 113 18.86 -6.69 -8.74
N LEU A 114 19.87 -6.92 -9.59
CA LEU A 114 20.76 -8.09 -9.48
C LEU A 114 21.63 -8.04 -8.22
N ILE A 115 22.12 -6.86 -7.80
CA ILE A 115 22.86 -6.70 -6.54
C ILE A 115 21.95 -7.06 -5.36
N MET A 116 20.72 -6.57 -5.34
CA MET A 116 19.72 -6.90 -4.30
C MET A 116 19.39 -8.39 -4.30
N PHE A 117 19.31 -9.01 -5.47
CA PHE A 117 19.13 -10.46 -5.59
C PHE A 117 20.27 -11.25 -4.91
N VAL A 118 21.53 -10.89 -5.24
CA VAL A 118 22.71 -11.56 -4.65
C VAL A 118 22.79 -11.29 -3.15
N TYR A 119 22.52 -10.07 -2.70
CA TYR A 119 22.53 -9.70 -1.30
C TYR A 119 21.55 -10.55 -0.47
N ASN A 120 20.29 -10.65 -0.90
CA ASN A 120 19.28 -11.45 -0.19
C ASN A 120 19.54 -12.97 -0.31
N PHE A 121 20.14 -13.41 -1.43
CA PHE A 121 20.63 -14.79 -1.56
C PHE A 121 21.65 -15.12 -0.47
N LEU A 122 22.64 -14.26 -0.27
CA LEU A 122 23.69 -14.45 0.74
C LEU A 122 23.16 -14.29 2.17
N SER A 123 22.10 -13.50 2.38
CA SER A 123 21.42 -13.34 3.66
C SER A 123 20.52 -14.53 4.03
N GLY A 124 20.31 -15.49 3.11
CA GLY A 124 19.44 -16.63 3.34
C GLY A 124 17.93 -16.32 3.24
N GLU A 125 17.55 -15.14 2.79
CA GLU A 125 16.15 -14.68 2.66
C GLU A 125 15.55 -15.03 1.28
N LEU A 126 15.71 -16.27 0.83
CA LEU A 126 15.18 -16.75 -0.45
C LEU A 126 13.71 -17.18 -0.32
N THR A 127 12.82 -16.24 -0.20
CA THR A 127 11.39 -16.51 -0.30
C THR A 127 10.92 -16.48 -1.76
N ILE A 128 9.87 -17.26 -2.08
CA ILE A 128 9.21 -17.20 -3.41
C ILE A 128 8.75 -15.76 -3.70
N GLN A 129 8.26 -15.08 -2.68
CA GLN A 129 7.84 -13.67 -2.74
C GLN A 129 8.97 -12.76 -3.22
N PHE A 130 10.16 -12.89 -2.63
CA PHE A 130 11.33 -12.10 -3.00
C PHE A 130 11.76 -12.38 -4.45
N PHE A 131 11.88 -13.65 -4.83
CA PHE A 131 12.26 -14.04 -6.18
C PHE A 131 11.32 -13.47 -7.24
N LEU A 132 10.00 -13.54 -7.01
CA LEU A 132 9.01 -12.99 -7.94
C LEU A 132 9.09 -11.46 -8.04
N LYS A 133 9.37 -10.76 -6.95
CA LYS A 133 9.56 -9.29 -6.96
C LYS A 133 10.75 -8.88 -7.82
N VAL A 134 11.89 -9.53 -7.64
CA VAL A 134 13.09 -9.33 -8.46
C VAL A 134 12.79 -9.64 -9.93
N LEU A 135 12.13 -10.76 -10.20
CA LEU A 135 11.79 -11.14 -11.57
C LEU A 135 10.93 -10.09 -12.29
N VAL A 136 9.95 -9.49 -11.60
CA VAL A 136 9.10 -8.43 -12.18
C VAL A 136 9.93 -7.20 -12.52
N VAL A 137 10.77 -6.72 -11.59
CA VAL A 137 11.63 -5.55 -11.83
C VAL A 137 12.56 -5.80 -13.01
N LEU A 138 13.21 -6.96 -13.02
CA LEU A 138 14.14 -7.37 -14.08
C LEU A 138 13.45 -7.43 -15.44
N LEU A 139 12.28 -8.07 -15.54
CA LEU A 139 11.53 -8.19 -16.78
C LEU A 139 11.10 -6.83 -17.33
N VAL A 140 10.57 -5.95 -16.47
CA VAL A 140 10.15 -4.61 -16.89
C VAL A 140 11.36 -3.78 -17.32
N ALA A 141 12.44 -3.75 -16.55
CA ALA A 141 13.64 -3.00 -16.87
C ALA A 141 14.31 -3.52 -18.15
N ALA A 142 14.40 -4.85 -18.34
CA ALA A 142 14.93 -5.47 -19.55
C ALA A 142 14.06 -5.17 -20.79
N THR A 143 12.73 -5.16 -20.64
CA THR A 143 11.79 -4.80 -21.72
C THR A 143 11.96 -3.35 -22.13
N VAL A 144 12.07 -2.43 -21.18
CA VAL A 144 12.33 -1.01 -21.43
C VAL A 144 13.68 -0.84 -22.11
N PHE A 145 14.73 -1.43 -21.58
CA PHE A 145 16.08 -1.39 -22.13
C PHE A 145 16.13 -1.91 -23.57
N GLY A 146 15.56 -3.10 -23.82
CA GLY A 146 15.50 -3.72 -25.14
C GLY A 146 14.71 -2.88 -26.15
N TYR A 147 13.56 -2.31 -25.74
CA TYR A 147 12.78 -1.43 -26.61
C TYR A 147 13.56 -0.18 -27.05
N TYR A 148 14.23 0.49 -26.11
CA TYR A 148 14.98 1.71 -26.45
C TYR A 148 16.25 1.42 -27.27
N ILE A 149 16.94 0.29 -27.04
CA ILE A 149 18.02 -0.15 -27.93
C ILE A 149 17.50 -0.40 -29.36
N TRP A 150 16.36 -1.08 -29.48
CA TRP A 150 15.74 -1.34 -30.76
C TRP A 150 15.33 -0.04 -31.47
N ASP A 151 14.73 0.93 -30.72
CA ASP A 151 14.36 2.25 -31.28
C ASP A 151 15.59 3.04 -31.78
N LEU A 152 16.72 2.98 -31.07
CA LEU A 152 17.97 3.62 -31.47
C LEU A 152 18.62 2.96 -32.69
N ARG A 153 18.53 1.63 -32.84
CA ARG A 153 19.12 0.89 -33.96
C ARG A 153 18.32 1.03 -35.24
N LYS A 154 17.07 1.38 -35.16
CA LYS A 154 16.16 1.43 -36.28
C LYS A 154 16.34 2.73 -37.10
N LYS A 155 16.89 2.63 -38.30
CA LYS A 155 17.12 3.76 -39.21
C LYS A 155 15.82 4.31 -39.84
N ASP A 156 14.79 3.46 -40.09
CA ASP A 156 13.51 3.83 -40.71
C ASP A 156 12.30 3.37 -39.92
N THR A 157 11.65 4.29 -39.18
CA THR A 157 10.45 4.01 -38.40
C THR A 157 9.14 4.46 -39.08
N ALA A 158 9.20 5.06 -40.27
CA ALA A 158 8.04 5.68 -40.88
C ALA A 158 6.88 4.72 -41.21
N THR A 159 7.15 3.42 -41.43
CA THR A 159 6.17 2.41 -41.88
C THR A 159 5.94 1.26 -40.91
N SER A 160 6.67 1.20 -39.82
CA SER A 160 6.55 0.06 -38.88
C SER A 160 5.24 0.08 -38.08
N LYS A 161 4.48 -1.00 -38.15
CA LYS A 161 3.29 -1.24 -37.34
C LYS A 161 3.65 -1.66 -35.88
N THR A 162 4.87 -2.07 -35.63
CA THR A 162 5.39 -2.62 -34.35
C THR A 162 5.15 -1.70 -33.15
N PRO A 163 5.47 -0.38 -33.16
CA PRO A 163 5.26 0.47 -32.00
C PRO A 163 3.78 0.63 -31.65
N LYS A 164 2.88 0.57 -32.63
CA LYS A 164 1.44 0.63 -32.39
C LYS A 164 0.93 -0.65 -31.72
N ILE A 165 1.38 -1.81 -32.20
CA ILE A 165 1.00 -3.11 -31.61
C ILE A 165 1.51 -3.17 -30.17
N LEU A 166 2.77 -2.79 -29.93
CA LEU A 166 3.34 -2.75 -28.58
C LEU A 166 2.55 -1.83 -27.65
N ALA A 167 2.18 -0.63 -28.12
CA ALA A 167 1.37 0.31 -27.31
C ALA A 167 0.01 -0.29 -26.94
N TRP A 168 -0.65 -1.00 -27.86
CA TRP A 168 -1.92 -1.68 -27.56
C TRP A 168 -1.74 -2.85 -26.58
N VAL A 169 -0.68 -3.65 -26.73
CA VAL A 169 -0.36 -4.75 -25.81
C VAL A 169 -0.12 -4.20 -24.40
N VAL A 170 0.70 -3.16 -24.28
CA VAL A 170 0.97 -2.52 -22.97
C VAL A 170 -0.31 -1.95 -22.37
N ALA A 171 -1.12 -1.21 -23.15
CA ALA A 171 -2.38 -0.62 -22.69
C ALA A 171 -3.35 -1.71 -22.19
N PHE A 172 -3.48 -2.81 -22.93
CA PHE A 172 -4.32 -3.95 -22.52
C PHE A 172 -3.80 -4.62 -21.25
N THR A 173 -2.47 -4.85 -21.16
CA THR A 173 -1.85 -5.45 -19.97
C THR A 173 -2.08 -4.59 -18.73
N VAL A 174 -1.89 -3.27 -18.85
CA VAL A 174 -2.14 -2.35 -17.73
C VAL A 174 -3.61 -2.34 -17.33
N LEU A 175 -4.53 -2.29 -18.30
CA LEU A 175 -5.96 -2.32 -18.01
C LEU A 175 -6.36 -3.62 -17.31
N ALA A 176 -5.90 -4.76 -17.82
CA ALA A 176 -6.14 -6.06 -17.19
C ALA A 176 -5.56 -6.13 -15.76
N SER A 177 -4.37 -5.56 -15.55
CA SER A 177 -3.75 -5.48 -14.22
C SER A 177 -4.56 -4.62 -13.26
N ILE A 178 -5.09 -3.48 -13.71
CA ILE A 178 -5.96 -2.60 -12.89
C ILE A 178 -7.25 -3.34 -12.49
N VAL A 179 -7.89 -4.02 -13.44
CA VAL A 179 -9.11 -4.80 -13.18
C VAL A 179 -8.81 -5.91 -12.17
N TRP A 180 -7.68 -6.61 -12.32
CA TRP A 180 -7.26 -7.64 -11.38
C TRP A 180 -7.07 -7.11 -9.96
N GLY A 181 -6.65 -5.86 -9.81
CA GLY A 181 -6.52 -5.19 -8.51
C GLY A 181 -7.79 -5.15 -7.70
N PHE A 182 -8.93 -4.94 -8.34
CA PHE A 182 -10.23 -4.95 -7.65
C PHE A 182 -10.61 -6.33 -7.09
N PHE A 183 -10.12 -7.41 -7.70
CA PHE A 183 -10.33 -8.76 -7.16
C PHE A 183 -9.44 -9.04 -5.94
N ILE A 184 -8.27 -8.40 -5.84
CA ILE A 184 -7.33 -8.60 -4.73
C ILE A 184 -7.71 -7.76 -3.51
N ILE A 185 -8.02 -6.48 -3.69
CA ILE A 185 -8.26 -5.54 -2.58
C ILE A 185 -9.73 -5.29 -2.30
N GLY A 186 -10.63 -5.75 -3.17
CA GLY A 186 -12.05 -5.44 -3.11
C GLY A 186 -12.42 -4.09 -3.72
N THR A 187 -13.72 -3.81 -3.74
CA THR A 187 -14.28 -2.57 -4.30
C THR A 187 -14.03 -1.37 -3.37
N PRO A 188 -14.10 -0.12 -3.86
CA PRO A 188 -13.98 1.08 -3.02
C PRO A 188 -15.01 1.14 -1.88
N ARG A 189 -16.20 0.53 -2.07
CA ARG A 189 -17.23 0.45 -1.04
C ARG A 189 -16.82 -0.50 0.08
N GLU A 190 -16.39 -1.71 -0.26
CA GLU A 190 -15.87 -2.69 0.71
C GLU A 190 -14.68 -2.13 1.50
N GLN A 191 -13.81 -1.37 0.83
CA GLN A 191 -12.68 -0.72 1.49
C GLN A 191 -13.12 0.36 2.49
N ARG A 192 -14.24 1.04 2.25
CA ARG A 192 -14.82 2.00 3.18
C ARG A 192 -15.45 1.26 4.38
N ASP A 193 -16.19 0.21 4.11
CA ASP A 193 -16.83 -0.61 5.15
C ASP A 193 -15.77 -1.21 6.10
N ARG A 194 -14.63 -1.67 5.56
CA ARG A 194 -13.48 -2.13 6.37
C ARG A 194 -12.88 -1.07 7.26
N ARG A 195 -12.72 0.17 6.76
CA ARG A 195 -12.22 1.26 7.61
C ARG A 195 -13.15 1.53 8.79
N PHE A 196 -14.46 1.42 8.59
CA PHE A 196 -15.41 1.51 9.68
C PHE A 196 -15.24 0.35 10.66
N ASP A 197 -15.03 -0.87 10.16
CA ASP A 197 -14.82 -2.04 11.01
C ASP A 197 -13.50 -1.96 11.78
N GLU A 198 -12.40 -1.50 11.14
CA GLU A 198 -11.13 -1.20 11.83
C GLU A 198 -11.31 -0.15 12.93
N GLN A 199 -12.09 0.90 12.68
CA GLN A 199 -12.37 1.92 13.68
C GLN A 199 -13.25 1.39 14.83
N ARG A 200 -14.20 0.49 14.55
CA ARG A 200 -14.98 -0.23 15.57
C ARG A 200 -14.07 -1.04 16.49
N ILE A 201 -13.14 -1.80 15.92
CA ILE A 201 -12.17 -2.57 16.71
C ILE A 201 -11.31 -1.66 17.58
N ASN A 202 -10.75 -0.58 17.02
CA ASN A 202 -9.96 0.38 17.79
C ASN A 202 -10.76 1.00 18.93
N ASN A 203 -12.03 1.32 18.68
CA ASN A 203 -12.94 1.84 19.72
C ASN A 203 -13.21 0.81 20.82
N LEU A 204 -13.46 -0.46 20.45
CA LEU A 204 -13.66 -1.53 21.41
C LEU A 204 -12.42 -1.82 22.25
N GLN A 205 -11.22 -1.76 21.63
CA GLN A 205 -9.94 -1.88 22.35
C GLN A 205 -9.80 -0.75 23.37
N LEU A 206 -10.06 0.48 22.95
CA LEU A 206 -9.99 1.65 23.83
C LEU A 206 -10.98 1.54 25.00
N ILE A 207 -12.21 1.09 24.74
CA ILE A 207 -13.21 0.84 25.80
C ILE A 207 -12.73 -0.26 26.74
N GLN A 208 -12.22 -1.38 26.21
CA GLN A 208 -11.69 -2.47 27.01
C GLN A 208 -10.55 -2.01 27.94
N ASP A 209 -9.61 -1.23 27.42
CA ASP A 209 -8.50 -0.70 28.23
C ASP A 209 -9.01 0.21 29.36
N GLN A 210 -10.04 1.01 29.10
CA GLN A 210 -10.65 1.85 30.12
C GLN A 210 -11.44 1.03 31.15
N ILE A 211 -12.10 -0.06 30.73
CA ILE A 211 -12.76 -0.98 31.69
C ILE A 211 -11.72 -1.62 32.63
N VAL A 212 -10.59 -2.06 32.09
CA VAL A 212 -9.49 -2.61 32.89
C VAL A 212 -8.93 -1.56 33.86
N ASN A 213 -8.67 -0.33 33.38
CA ASN A 213 -8.20 0.77 34.22
C ASN A 213 -9.21 1.13 35.33
N TYR A 214 -10.50 1.17 35.01
CA TYR A 214 -11.56 1.39 35.97
C TYR A 214 -11.57 0.30 37.04
N TRP A 215 -11.45 -0.97 36.62
CA TRP A 215 -11.39 -2.10 37.54
C TRP A 215 -10.16 -2.05 38.46
N ILE A 216 -8.99 -1.68 37.96
CA ILE A 216 -7.76 -1.51 38.78
C ILE A 216 -7.96 -0.44 39.86
N GLN A 217 -8.73 0.62 39.57
CA GLN A 217 -8.94 1.73 40.51
C GLN A 217 -10.07 1.49 41.50
N LYS A 218 -11.14 0.81 41.06
CA LYS A 218 -12.40 0.65 41.81
C LYS A 218 -12.65 -0.77 42.29
N GLU A 219 -11.84 -1.74 41.88
CA GLU A 219 -11.98 -3.18 42.21
C GLU A 219 -13.34 -3.78 41.79
N ARG A 220 -14.05 -3.12 40.89
CA ARG A 220 -15.33 -3.58 40.31
C ARG A 220 -15.43 -3.20 38.84
N LEU A 221 -16.23 -3.93 38.08
CA LEU A 221 -16.58 -3.55 36.72
C LEU A 221 -17.53 -2.33 36.70
N PRO A 222 -17.46 -1.46 35.69
CA PRO A 222 -18.43 -0.37 35.55
C PRO A 222 -19.82 -0.95 35.25
N GLN A 223 -20.88 -0.34 35.81
CA GLN A 223 -22.27 -0.78 35.57
C GLN A 223 -22.71 -0.51 34.11
N ASN A 224 -22.20 0.55 33.55
CA ASN A 224 -22.42 0.96 32.15
C ASN A 224 -21.20 1.71 31.64
N LEU A 225 -21.10 1.87 30.33
CA LEU A 225 -19.96 2.54 29.71
C LEU A 225 -19.84 4.03 30.09
N GLY A 226 -20.92 4.69 30.47
CA GLY A 226 -20.89 6.10 30.91
C GLY A 226 -20.06 6.31 32.18
N GLU A 227 -19.89 5.28 33.07
CA GLU A 227 -19.01 5.36 34.23
C GLU A 227 -17.52 5.48 33.88
N LEU A 228 -17.15 5.22 32.64
CA LEU A 228 -15.78 5.35 32.13
C LEU A 228 -15.44 6.79 31.75
N GLU A 229 -16.46 7.65 31.56
CA GLU A 229 -16.23 9.03 31.14
C GLU A 229 -15.55 9.82 32.30
N ASP A 230 -14.50 10.54 31.93
CA ASP A 230 -13.72 11.31 32.90
C ASP A 230 -13.41 12.70 32.35
N ASN A 231 -13.96 13.69 33.01
CA ASN A 231 -13.78 15.10 32.64
C ASN A 231 -12.37 15.62 32.90
N ILE A 232 -11.55 14.93 33.72
CA ILE A 232 -10.18 15.36 34.02
C ILE A 232 -9.25 14.91 32.91
N THR A 233 -9.35 13.65 32.50
CA THR A 233 -8.58 13.10 31.38
C THR A 233 -9.18 13.47 30.02
N GLY A 234 -10.43 13.94 30.00
CA GLY A 234 -11.19 14.24 28.81
C GLY A 234 -11.66 12.99 28.05
N PHE A 235 -11.64 11.81 28.71
CA PHE A 235 -12.10 10.58 28.07
C PHE A 235 -13.62 10.60 27.91
N VAL A 236 -14.06 10.39 26.66
CA VAL A 236 -15.46 10.19 26.29
C VAL A 236 -15.57 8.84 25.61
N VAL A 237 -16.57 8.05 25.99
CA VAL A 237 -16.79 6.73 25.39
C VAL A 237 -17.05 6.87 23.88
N PRO A 238 -16.23 6.25 23.05
CA PRO A 238 -16.44 6.30 21.61
C PRO A 238 -17.73 5.60 21.20
N LYS A 239 -18.37 6.14 20.17
CA LYS A 239 -19.58 5.57 19.57
C LYS A 239 -19.24 4.95 18.21
N ASP A 240 -20.14 4.11 17.70
CA ASP A 240 -20.02 3.55 16.37
C ASP A 240 -19.85 4.68 15.32
N PRO A 241 -18.81 4.64 14.48
CA PRO A 241 -18.46 5.75 13.59
C PRO A 241 -19.47 5.98 12.45
N GLU A 242 -20.37 5.04 12.20
CA GLU A 242 -21.36 5.13 11.15
C GLU A 242 -22.75 5.41 11.67
N SER A 243 -23.21 4.65 12.67
CA SER A 243 -24.54 4.78 13.26
C SER A 243 -24.61 5.82 14.38
N ASN A 244 -23.47 6.23 14.93
CA ASN A 244 -23.35 7.09 16.12
C ASN A 244 -24.06 6.53 17.37
N LEU A 245 -24.35 5.23 17.38
CA LEU A 245 -24.91 4.52 18.51
C LEU A 245 -23.81 4.07 19.49
N PRO A 246 -24.12 3.95 20.80
CA PRO A 246 -23.18 3.38 21.77
C PRO A 246 -22.94 1.90 21.46
N TYR A 247 -21.75 1.40 21.81
CA TYR A 247 -21.47 -0.03 21.79
C TYR A 247 -22.20 -0.76 22.90
N GLU A 248 -22.54 -2.02 22.65
CA GLU A 248 -23.18 -2.84 23.66
C GLU A 248 -22.15 -3.38 24.65
N TYR A 249 -22.45 -3.26 25.93
CA TYR A 249 -21.63 -3.74 27.03
C TYR A 249 -22.49 -4.52 28.00
N ASN A 250 -22.11 -5.75 28.31
CA ASN A 250 -22.81 -6.63 29.22
C ASN A 250 -21.85 -7.23 30.27
N ILE A 251 -22.17 -7.17 31.53
CA ILE A 251 -21.43 -7.87 32.58
C ILE A 251 -21.93 -9.31 32.61
N THR A 252 -21.04 -10.29 32.41
CA THR A 252 -21.37 -11.72 32.40
C THR A 252 -21.02 -12.41 33.70
N ALA A 253 -20.02 -11.91 34.45
CA ALA A 253 -19.63 -12.35 35.80
C ALA A 253 -18.89 -11.22 36.51
N SER A 254 -18.49 -11.43 37.77
CA SER A 254 -17.80 -10.42 38.59
C SER A 254 -16.52 -9.84 37.95
N LEU A 255 -15.83 -10.62 37.13
CA LEU A 255 -14.60 -10.24 36.43
C LEU A 255 -14.71 -10.43 34.90
N SER A 256 -15.91 -10.71 34.39
CA SER A 256 -16.11 -11.01 32.99
C SER A 256 -17.17 -10.10 32.38
N PHE A 257 -16.90 -9.65 31.17
CA PHE A 257 -17.78 -8.79 30.40
C PHE A 257 -17.75 -9.11 28.92
N GLU A 258 -18.73 -8.64 28.19
CA GLU A 258 -18.82 -8.71 26.73
C GLU A 258 -18.93 -7.31 26.13
N LEU A 259 -18.18 -7.10 25.04
CA LEU A 259 -18.29 -5.93 24.19
C LEU A 259 -18.77 -6.36 22.80
N CYS A 260 -19.86 -5.78 22.32
CA CYS A 260 -20.42 -6.15 21.02
C CYS A 260 -20.45 -4.97 20.06
N ALA A 261 -20.18 -5.28 18.76
CA ALA A 261 -20.35 -4.36 17.66
C ALA A 261 -20.93 -5.09 16.45
N THR A 262 -21.54 -4.32 15.53
CA THR A 262 -22.02 -4.84 14.25
C THR A 262 -21.02 -4.50 13.16
N PHE A 263 -20.43 -5.51 12.52
CA PHE A 263 -19.45 -5.39 11.48
C PHE A 263 -20.08 -5.57 10.11
N LYS A 264 -19.51 -4.94 9.07
CA LYS A 264 -19.97 -5.07 7.69
C LYS A 264 -19.17 -6.06 6.87
N THR A 265 -17.91 -6.31 7.29
CA THR A 265 -17.00 -7.22 6.61
C THR A 265 -16.56 -8.31 7.59
N SER A 266 -16.02 -9.41 7.06
CA SER A 266 -15.43 -10.46 7.88
C SER A 266 -13.90 -10.29 7.94
N SER A 267 -13.31 -10.46 9.12
CA SER A 267 -11.85 -10.44 9.28
C SER A 267 -11.16 -11.59 8.55
N LYS A 268 -11.90 -12.68 8.24
CA LYS A 268 -11.37 -13.89 7.58
C LYS A 268 -11.31 -13.78 6.06
N ASP A 269 -12.15 -12.95 5.44
CA ASP A 269 -12.29 -12.90 3.97
C ASP A 269 -11.02 -12.45 3.25
N PHE A 270 -10.00 -11.99 3.97
CA PHE A 270 -8.75 -11.48 3.40
C PHE A 270 -7.49 -12.00 4.11
N GLY A 271 -7.58 -13.15 4.78
CA GLY A 271 -6.43 -13.75 5.47
C GLY A 271 -5.84 -12.90 6.60
N VAL A 272 -6.55 -11.85 7.01
CA VAL A 272 -6.15 -10.98 8.12
C VAL A 272 -6.89 -11.45 9.36
N SER A 273 -6.26 -12.33 10.10
CA SER A 273 -6.61 -12.50 11.51
C SER A 273 -6.17 -11.22 12.21
N TYR A 274 -7.12 -10.46 12.77
CA TYR A 274 -6.81 -9.32 13.65
C TYR A 274 -6.24 -9.84 14.98
N LYS A 275 -5.07 -10.45 14.90
CA LYS A 275 -4.24 -10.65 16.08
C LYS A 275 -3.57 -9.32 16.36
N GLY A 276 -4.24 -8.51 17.17
CA GLY A 276 -3.76 -7.25 17.69
C GLY A 276 -3.02 -6.38 16.66
N ALA A 277 -3.73 -5.51 15.94
CA ALA A 277 -3.10 -4.44 15.15
C ALA A 277 -2.60 -3.29 16.06
N GLY A 278 -2.10 -3.62 17.23
CA GLY A 278 -1.25 -2.76 18.05
C GLY A 278 0.17 -2.89 17.52
N TYR A 279 0.91 -1.80 17.44
CA TYR A 279 2.34 -1.78 17.20
C TYR A 279 2.98 -2.96 17.93
N PHE A 280 3.66 -3.81 17.18
CA PHE A 280 4.34 -4.98 17.68
C PHE A 280 5.47 -4.50 18.59
N TYR A 281 5.16 -4.25 19.85
CA TYR A 281 6.17 -4.25 20.90
C TYR A 281 6.37 -5.71 21.32
N PRO A 282 7.58 -6.26 21.24
CA PRO A 282 7.86 -7.65 21.61
C PRO A 282 7.54 -8.02 23.06
N SER A 283 7.09 -7.05 23.87
CA SER A 283 6.76 -7.20 25.29
C SER A 283 5.30 -7.48 25.60
N ASP A 284 4.37 -7.31 24.61
CA ASP A 284 2.94 -7.53 24.89
C ASP A 284 2.53 -8.96 24.52
N SER A 285 2.68 -9.87 25.47
CA SER A 285 2.24 -11.27 25.37
C SER A 285 0.71 -11.47 25.35
N PHE A 286 -0.09 -10.40 25.33
CA PHE A 286 -1.54 -10.44 25.31
C PHE A 286 -2.10 -10.18 23.92
N GLN A 287 -2.00 -11.19 23.04
CA GLN A 287 -2.67 -11.15 21.74
C GLN A 287 -4.17 -11.36 21.93
N GLN A 288 -4.93 -10.27 21.96
CA GLN A 288 -6.39 -10.31 21.99
C GLN A 288 -6.90 -10.68 20.58
N ASN A 289 -7.78 -11.67 20.53
CA ASN A 289 -8.44 -12.03 19.29
C ASN A 289 -9.66 -11.11 19.06
N TRP A 290 -9.62 -10.35 17.97
CA TRP A 290 -10.70 -9.48 17.49
C TRP A 290 -11.26 -9.97 16.16
N ASP A 291 -11.16 -11.27 15.89
CA ASP A 291 -11.76 -11.86 14.70
C ASP A 291 -13.29 -11.76 14.77
N HIS A 292 -13.87 -11.31 13.68
CA HIS A 292 -15.31 -11.08 13.57
C HIS A 292 -15.87 -11.54 12.23
N THR A 293 -17.15 -11.82 12.20
CA THR A 293 -17.95 -12.04 10.99
C THR A 293 -18.61 -10.74 10.54
N ALA A 294 -19.14 -10.72 9.32
CA ALA A 294 -19.92 -9.59 8.79
C ALA A 294 -21.31 -9.54 9.41
N GLU A 295 -21.40 -9.43 10.74
CA GLU A 295 -22.65 -9.31 11.49
C GLU A 295 -22.31 -8.84 12.91
N LYS A 296 -23.31 -8.86 13.81
CA LYS A 296 -23.06 -8.59 15.22
C LYS A 296 -22.14 -9.64 15.81
N THR A 297 -21.01 -9.18 16.33
CA THR A 297 -20.02 -10.03 17.02
C THR A 297 -19.78 -9.49 18.42
N CYS A 298 -19.79 -10.39 19.41
CA CYS A 298 -19.54 -10.08 20.82
C CYS A 298 -18.21 -10.71 21.24
N PHE A 299 -17.39 -9.92 21.92
CA PHE A 299 -16.08 -10.32 22.44
C PHE A 299 -16.16 -10.48 23.95
N ALA A 300 -16.16 -11.73 24.40
CA ALA A 300 -16.10 -12.03 25.83
C ALA A 300 -14.68 -11.81 26.37
N ARG A 301 -14.56 -11.14 27.49
CA ARG A 301 -13.31 -10.82 28.17
C ARG A 301 -13.41 -11.14 29.65
N THR A 302 -12.33 -11.67 30.19
CA THR A 302 -12.21 -11.96 31.65
C THR A 302 -10.95 -11.31 32.16
N ILE A 303 -11.06 -10.51 33.19
CA ILE A 303 -9.94 -9.88 33.87
C ILE A 303 -9.29 -10.92 34.79
N ASP A 304 -8.00 -11.14 34.59
CA ASP A 304 -7.17 -11.93 35.51
C ASP A 304 -6.52 -10.98 36.53
N PRO A 305 -6.94 -10.99 37.80
CA PRO A 305 -6.40 -10.11 38.82
C PRO A 305 -4.91 -10.30 39.05
N GLU A 306 -4.36 -11.48 38.76
CA GLU A 306 -2.94 -11.76 39.01
C GLU A 306 -2.01 -10.99 38.03
N LEU A 307 -2.50 -10.70 36.85
CA LEU A 307 -1.76 -9.94 35.85
C LEU A 307 -1.58 -8.46 36.24
N TYR A 308 -2.44 -7.94 37.08
CA TYR A 308 -2.49 -6.51 37.44
C TYR A 308 -2.03 -6.21 38.88
N LYS A 309 -1.74 -7.23 39.70
CA LYS A 309 -1.27 -7.08 41.09
C LYS A 309 0.07 -6.36 41.21
N ASN A 310 0.89 -6.33 40.17
CA ASN A 310 2.22 -5.70 40.21
C ASN A 310 2.20 -4.16 40.21
N ASN A 311 1.04 -3.52 39.98
CA ASN A 311 0.93 -2.07 40.07
C ASN A 311 0.99 -1.51 41.51
N GLU A 312 0.83 -2.36 42.54
CA GLU A 312 1.00 -1.92 43.94
C GLU A 312 2.47 -1.58 44.29
N ARG A 313 3.46 -2.17 43.59
CA ARG A 313 4.88 -1.83 43.81
C ARG A 313 5.25 -0.43 43.32
N LEU A 314 4.48 0.16 42.42
CA LEU A 314 4.67 1.55 41.95
C LEU A 314 4.02 2.58 42.91
N LYS A 315 3.16 2.14 43.83
CA LYS A 315 2.51 2.98 44.86
C LYS A 315 3.31 3.02 46.18
N ALA A 316 4.35 2.20 46.36
CA ALA A 316 5.22 2.28 47.53
C ALA A 316 6.01 3.62 47.47
N PRO A 317 5.92 4.46 48.51
CA PRO A 317 6.73 5.66 48.60
C PRO A 317 8.20 5.24 48.57
N LEU A 318 9.03 5.92 47.76
CA LEU A 318 10.47 5.75 47.78
C LEU A 318 10.96 5.90 49.22
N PRO A 319 11.79 4.97 49.76
CA PRO A 319 12.35 5.16 51.06
C PRO A 319 13.13 6.47 51.07
N MET A 320 12.75 7.38 51.96
CA MET A 320 13.53 8.58 52.20
C MET A 320 14.94 8.14 52.68
N GLN A 321 15.94 8.45 51.86
CA GLN A 321 17.34 8.30 52.29
C GLN A 321 17.60 9.40 53.31
N ASP A 322 17.85 9.01 54.58
CA ASP A 322 18.39 9.84 55.62
C ASP A 322 19.86 10.20 55.33
#